data_1c51a1d423aed2d108a37980e207ad79
#
_entry.id   1c51a1d423aed2d108a37980e207ad79
#
_cell.length_a   1.000
_cell.length_b   1.000
_cell.length_c   1.000
_cell.angle_alpha   90.00
_cell.angle_beta   90.00
_cell.angle_gamma   90.00
#
_symmetry.space_group_name_H-M   'P 1'
#
loop_
_entity.id
_entity.type
_entity.pdbx_description
1 polymer ?
#
loop_
_entity_poly.entity_id
_entity_poly.type
_entity_poly.pdbx_seq_one_letter_code
_entity_poly.pdbx_strand_id
1 'polypeptide(L)'
;MSLNSRIIKALEPMKLKVTVSEHPVNDEEGKPQQPDTFLVIIPGTDDFPVCADDRPIVETEEVELALYCKGNYLRMRDEITTRLLDADITITSRKYMEFEKETKYHHYIFEVMGISE
;
A
#
# COMPACT_ATOMS: atom_id res chain seq x y z
N MET A 1 -10.71 3.49 -12.79
CA MET A 1 -9.68 3.93 -11.82
C MET A 1 -8.84 2.73 -11.43
N SER A 2 -7.51 2.88 -11.50
CA SER A 2 -6.61 1.78 -11.12
C SER A 2 -6.68 1.49 -9.63
N LEU A 3 -6.20 0.29 -9.24
CA LEU A 3 -6.14 -0.08 -7.83
C LEU A 3 -5.24 0.88 -7.05
N ASN A 4 -4.09 1.27 -7.61
CA ASN A 4 -3.20 2.23 -6.96
C ASN A 4 -3.91 3.55 -6.65
N SER A 5 -4.66 4.07 -7.61
CA SER A 5 -5.41 5.32 -7.44
C SER A 5 -6.49 5.17 -6.37
N ARG A 6 -7.16 4.03 -6.32
CA ARG A 6 -8.19 3.75 -5.32
C ARG A 6 -7.59 3.68 -3.92
N ILE A 7 -6.42 3.07 -3.79
CA ILE A 7 -5.69 2.99 -2.52
C ILE A 7 -5.29 4.39 -2.05
N ILE A 8 -4.68 5.17 -2.93
CA ILE A 8 -4.26 6.53 -2.60
C ILE A 8 -5.45 7.37 -2.14
N LYS A 9 -6.56 7.27 -2.85
CA LYS A 9 -7.76 8.00 -2.50
C LYS A 9 -8.35 7.56 -1.15
N ALA A 10 -8.35 6.25 -0.89
CA ALA A 10 -8.88 5.70 0.36
C ALA A 10 -8.08 6.16 1.58
N LEU A 11 -6.77 6.34 1.41
CA LEU A 11 -5.87 6.72 2.50
C LEU A 11 -5.62 8.23 2.59
N GLU A 12 -6.15 9.01 1.65
CA GLU A 12 -5.98 10.46 1.63
C GLU A 12 -6.35 11.16 2.93
N PRO A 13 -7.48 10.83 3.59
CA PRO A 13 -7.84 11.49 4.85
C PRO A 13 -6.85 11.29 5.99
N MET A 14 -6.01 10.27 5.91
CA MET A 14 -4.99 10.02 6.94
C MET A 14 -3.80 10.97 6.82
N LYS A 15 -3.69 11.68 5.69
CA LYS A 15 -2.54 12.55 5.38
C LYS A 15 -1.21 11.79 5.43
N LEU A 16 -1.26 10.51 5.11
CA LEU A 16 -0.12 9.63 5.09
C LEU A 16 0.67 9.84 3.79
N LYS A 17 1.99 9.88 3.89
CA LYS A 17 2.84 9.93 2.69
C LYS A 17 2.77 8.58 1.98
N VAL A 18 2.25 8.57 0.77
CA VAL A 18 2.12 7.37 -0.05
C VAL A 18 2.92 7.55 -1.33
N THR A 19 3.83 6.63 -1.60
CA THR A 19 4.63 6.63 -2.83
C THR A 19 4.42 5.33 -3.57
N VAL A 20 4.74 5.31 -4.86
CA VAL A 20 4.62 4.10 -5.69
C VAL A 20 6.01 3.67 -6.11
N SER A 21 6.35 2.41 -5.82
CA SER A 21 7.57 1.74 -6.24
C SER A 21 8.87 2.24 -5.62
N GLU A 22 8.83 3.30 -4.80
CA GLU A 22 10.06 3.82 -4.21
C GLU A 22 9.81 4.48 -2.85
N HIS A 23 10.84 4.49 -2.02
CA HIS A 23 10.80 5.20 -0.75
C HIS A 23 10.87 6.70 -0.99
N PRO A 24 10.35 7.52 -0.05
CA PRO A 24 10.55 8.97 -0.12
C PRO A 24 12.03 9.30 -0.18
N VAL A 25 12.39 10.24 -1.06
CA VAL A 25 13.79 10.63 -1.29
C VAL A 25 14.15 11.89 -0.50
N ASN A 26 15.43 12.23 -0.48
CA ASN A 26 15.91 13.46 0.14
C ASN A 26 15.40 14.69 -0.62
N ASP A 27 15.26 15.81 0.08
CA ASP A 27 14.91 17.07 -0.55
C ASP A 27 16.11 17.66 -1.30
N GLU A 28 15.91 18.84 -1.94
CA GLU A 28 16.94 19.50 -2.72
C GLU A 28 18.16 19.91 -1.90
N GLU A 29 17.99 20.06 -0.59
CA GLU A 29 19.08 20.42 0.32
C GLU A 29 19.80 19.20 0.88
N GLY A 30 19.39 18.01 0.45
CA GLY A 30 19.97 16.77 0.92
C GLY A 30 19.46 16.26 2.24
N LYS A 31 18.42 16.88 2.79
CA LYS A 31 17.81 16.44 4.04
C LYS A 31 16.86 15.29 3.78
N PRO A 32 16.84 14.25 4.65
CA PRO A 32 15.91 13.16 4.48
C PRO A 32 14.48 13.64 4.51
N GLN A 33 13.69 13.25 3.50
CA GLN A 33 12.25 13.51 3.47
C GLN A 33 11.45 12.29 3.86
N GLN A 34 12.04 11.41 4.67
CA GLN A 34 11.35 10.24 5.18
C GLN A 34 10.59 10.61 6.44
N PRO A 35 9.25 10.70 6.39
CA PRO A 35 8.45 11.01 7.56
C PRO A 35 8.48 9.85 8.56
N ASP A 36 7.96 10.08 9.77
CA ASP A 36 7.88 9.04 10.80
C ASP A 36 6.97 7.89 10.38
N THR A 37 6.04 8.14 9.46
CA THR A 37 5.15 7.11 8.94
C THR A 37 4.96 7.33 7.45
N PHE A 38 5.18 6.30 6.66
CA PHE A 38 4.92 6.36 5.23
C PHE A 38 4.56 4.98 4.69
N LEU A 39 3.95 4.98 3.50
CA LEU A 39 3.51 3.76 2.84
C LEU A 39 4.06 3.74 1.41
N VAL A 40 4.58 2.59 1.01
CA VAL A 40 5.06 2.38 -0.37
C VAL A 40 4.16 1.36 -1.04
N ILE A 41 3.61 1.72 -2.19
CA ILE A 41 2.82 0.80 -3.01
C ILE A 41 3.78 0.09 -3.96
N ILE A 42 3.84 -1.24 -3.86
CA ILE A 42 4.70 -2.05 -4.72
C ILE A 42 3.78 -2.80 -5.68
N PRO A 43 3.78 -2.45 -6.98
CA PRO A 43 2.94 -3.14 -7.94
C PRO A 43 3.27 -4.64 -7.98
N GLY A 44 2.25 -5.46 -8.04
CA GLY A 44 2.37 -6.90 -8.07
C GLY A 44 1.93 -7.47 -9.42
N THR A 45 1.16 -8.55 -9.34
CA THR A 45 0.70 -9.27 -10.52
C THR A 45 -0.68 -8.80 -10.96
N ASP A 46 -0.87 -8.70 -12.28
CA ASP A 46 -2.18 -8.47 -12.87
C ASP A 46 -2.66 -9.80 -13.45
N ASP A 47 -3.85 -10.22 -13.05
CA ASP A 47 -4.41 -11.49 -13.47
C ASP A 47 -5.71 -11.32 -14.22
N PHE A 48 -5.98 -12.25 -15.15
CA PHE A 48 -7.23 -12.29 -15.90
C PHE A 48 -7.94 -13.61 -15.58
N PRO A 49 -8.56 -13.72 -14.40
CA PRO A 49 -9.12 -14.98 -13.95
C PRO A 49 -10.40 -15.43 -14.67
N VAL A 50 -11.04 -14.51 -15.40
CA VAL A 50 -12.26 -14.81 -16.14
C VAL A 50 -12.08 -14.39 -17.59
N CYS A 51 -12.22 -15.36 -18.50
CA CYS A 51 -12.08 -15.11 -19.93
C CYS A 51 -13.30 -15.61 -20.69
N ALA A 52 -13.61 -14.93 -21.81
CA ALA A 52 -14.63 -15.35 -22.78
C ALA A 52 -14.06 -15.08 -24.17
N ASP A 53 -14.15 -16.09 -25.05
CA ASP A 53 -13.64 -15.99 -26.44
C ASP A 53 -12.19 -15.48 -26.47
N ASP A 54 -11.34 -16.02 -25.58
CA ASP A 54 -9.93 -15.66 -25.43
C ASP A 54 -9.69 -14.21 -25.02
N ARG A 55 -10.71 -13.54 -24.52
CA ARG A 55 -10.59 -12.18 -24.00
C ARG A 55 -10.88 -12.16 -22.50
N PRO A 56 -10.07 -11.45 -21.71
CA PRO A 56 -10.37 -11.30 -20.29
C PRO A 56 -11.62 -10.44 -20.10
N ILE A 57 -12.56 -10.94 -19.28
CA ILE A 57 -13.74 -10.18 -18.89
C ILE A 57 -13.47 -9.39 -17.63
N VAL A 58 -12.67 -9.99 -16.72
CA VAL A 58 -12.36 -9.39 -15.43
C VAL A 58 -10.85 -9.38 -15.29
N GLU A 59 -10.31 -8.22 -14.95
CA GLU A 59 -8.91 -8.05 -14.64
C GLU A 59 -8.79 -7.76 -13.16
N THR A 60 -7.94 -8.53 -12.47
CA THR A 60 -7.64 -8.28 -11.07
C THR A 60 -6.21 -7.78 -10.94
N GLU A 61 -6.02 -6.86 -10.01
CA GLU A 61 -4.70 -6.31 -9.70
C GLU A 61 -4.34 -6.71 -8.27
N GLU A 62 -3.09 -7.13 -8.08
CA GLU A 62 -2.57 -7.42 -6.76
C GLU A 62 -1.40 -6.48 -6.49
N VAL A 63 -1.40 -5.84 -5.35
CA VAL A 63 -0.30 -4.97 -4.95
C VAL A 63 0.08 -5.23 -3.50
N GLU A 64 1.32 -4.90 -3.17
CA GLU A 64 1.81 -4.96 -1.82
C GLU A 64 1.94 -3.55 -1.28
N LEU A 65 1.50 -3.34 -0.04
CA LEU A 65 1.63 -2.05 0.64
C LEU A 65 2.63 -2.23 1.76
N ALA A 66 3.77 -1.57 1.65
CA ALA A 66 4.80 -1.61 2.68
C ALA A 66 4.64 -0.41 3.59
N LEU A 67 4.24 -0.66 4.84
CA LEU A 67 4.08 0.38 5.86
C LEU A 67 5.37 0.48 6.67
N TYR A 68 5.87 1.70 6.80
CA TYR A 68 7.01 2.01 7.67
C TYR A 68 6.54 3.01 8.72
N CYS A 69 6.63 2.64 9.98
CA CYS A 69 6.11 3.46 11.08
C CYS A 69 7.05 3.47 12.26
N LYS A 70 7.42 4.66 12.73
CA LYS A 70 8.17 4.84 13.97
C LYS A 70 7.17 5.11 15.09
N GLY A 71 6.78 4.12 15.81
CA GLY A 71 5.83 4.31 16.90
C GLY A 71 4.73 3.27 16.88
N ASN A 72 3.48 3.70 17.09
CA ASN A 72 2.37 2.77 17.20
C ASN A 72 1.90 2.28 15.82
N TYR A 73 2.61 1.28 15.28
CA TYR A 73 2.25 0.71 13.98
C TYR A 73 0.91 -0.05 14.03
N LEU A 74 0.51 -0.55 15.20
CA LEU A 74 -0.76 -1.26 15.32
C LEU A 74 -1.96 -0.35 15.04
N ARG A 75 -1.89 0.87 15.54
CA ARG A 75 -2.92 1.87 15.26
C ARG A 75 -2.98 2.20 13.77
N MET A 76 -1.82 2.40 13.15
CA MET A 76 -1.73 2.68 11.72
C MET A 76 -2.24 1.50 10.91
N ARG A 77 -1.86 0.28 11.28
CA ARG A 77 -2.34 -0.93 10.63
C ARG A 77 -3.86 -0.99 10.64
N ASP A 78 -4.46 -0.78 11.80
CA ASP A 78 -5.91 -0.90 11.94
C ASP A 78 -6.65 0.20 11.18
N GLU A 79 -6.14 1.42 11.19
CA GLU A 79 -6.75 2.52 10.45
C GLU A 79 -6.65 2.31 8.93
N ILE A 80 -5.48 1.89 8.45
CA ILE A 80 -5.29 1.56 7.03
C ILE A 80 -6.25 0.43 6.62
N THR A 81 -6.34 -0.62 7.44
CA THR A 81 -7.23 -1.74 7.18
C THR A 81 -8.67 -1.28 7.02
N THR A 82 -9.16 -0.47 7.96
CA THR A 82 -10.54 0.03 7.92
C THR A 82 -10.80 0.83 6.65
N ARG A 83 -9.89 1.74 6.30
CA ARG A 83 -10.07 2.58 5.12
C ARG A 83 -10.04 1.79 3.81
N LEU A 84 -9.18 0.78 3.73
CA LEU A 84 -9.13 -0.08 2.54
C LEU A 84 -10.42 -0.89 2.40
N LEU A 85 -10.91 -1.48 3.50
CA LEU A 85 -12.15 -2.25 3.47
C LEU A 85 -13.36 -1.37 3.14
N ASP A 86 -13.40 -0.15 3.67
CA ASP A 86 -14.48 0.81 3.36
C ASP A 86 -14.47 1.22 1.89
N ALA A 87 -13.34 1.10 1.21
CA ALA A 87 -13.21 1.41 -0.22
C ALA A 87 -13.39 0.16 -1.09
N ASP A 88 -13.88 -0.95 -0.51
CA ASP A 88 -14.09 -2.22 -1.22
C ASP A 88 -12.81 -2.81 -1.80
N ILE A 89 -11.69 -2.58 -1.13
CA ILE A 89 -10.41 -3.18 -1.50
C ILE A 89 -10.21 -4.40 -0.62
N THR A 90 -9.95 -5.55 -1.25
CA THR A 90 -9.76 -6.81 -0.53
C THR A 90 -8.34 -6.91 0.01
N ILE A 91 -8.20 -7.22 1.29
CA ILE A 91 -6.91 -7.50 1.91
C ILE A 91 -6.75 -9.00 1.97
N THR A 92 -5.76 -9.52 1.26
CA THR A 92 -5.51 -10.97 1.20
C THR A 92 -4.56 -11.44 2.28
N SER A 93 -3.67 -10.57 2.74
CA SER A 93 -2.70 -10.93 3.77
C SER A 93 -2.20 -9.68 4.48
N ARG A 94 -1.81 -9.85 5.74
CA ARG A 94 -1.10 -8.83 6.53
C ARG A 94 0.00 -9.52 7.30
N LYS A 95 1.18 -8.90 7.33
CA LYS A 95 2.33 -9.52 8.00
C LYS A 95 3.27 -8.46 8.55
N TYR A 96 3.64 -8.61 9.82
CA TYR A 96 4.74 -7.84 10.41
C TYR A 96 6.07 -8.42 9.92
N MET A 97 6.92 -7.57 9.37
CA MET A 97 8.20 -8.02 8.82
C MET A 97 9.35 -7.89 9.82
N GLU A 98 9.61 -6.68 10.27
CA GLU A 98 10.75 -6.47 11.18
C GLU A 98 10.74 -5.07 11.76
N PHE A 99 11.55 -4.90 12.81
CA PHE A 99 11.90 -3.59 13.34
C PHE A 99 13.31 -3.25 12.85
N GLU A 100 13.44 -2.19 12.09
CA GLU A 100 14.72 -1.74 11.56
C GLU A 100 15.45 -0.92 12.63
N LYS A 101 16.47 -1.48 13.24
CA LYS A 101 17.20 -0.82 14.35
C LYS A 101 17.84 0.50 13.96
N GLU A 102 18.33 0.60 12.73
CA GLU A 102 19.05 1.79 12.25
C GLU A 102 18.12 2.97 12.06
N THR A 103 16.94 2.73 11.48
CA THR A 103 15.97 3.76 11.14
C THR A 103 14.86 3.90 12.18
N LYS A 104 14.70 2.91 13.04
CA LYS A 104 13.64 2.83 14.05
C LYS A 104 12.24 2.62 13.44
N TYR A 105 12.15 2.17 12.21
CA TYR A 105 10.87 1.85 11.58
C TYR A 105 10.43 0.44 11.90
N HIS A 106 9.13 0.29 12.22
CA HIS A 106 8.45 -0.99 12.14
C HIS A 106 8.01 -1.18 10.69
N HIS A 107 8.35 -2.32 10.12
CA HIS A 107 8.00 -2.64 8.73
C HIS A 107 6.85 -3.66 8.72
N TYR A 108 5.74 -3.28 8.12
CA TYR A 108 4.53 -4.10 8.06
C TYR A 108 4.03 -4.15 6.62
N ILE A 109 3.56 -5.31 6.18
CA ILE A 109 3.13 -5.51 4.79
C ILE A 109 1.66 -5.91 4.72
N PHE A 110 0.93 -5.26 3.82
CA PHE A 110 -0.42 -5.65 3.41
C PHE A 110 -0.35 -6.16 1.98
N GLU A 111 -0.98 -7.28 1.71
CA GLU A 111 -1.19 -7.73 0.35
C GLU A 111 -2.66 -7.47 0.03
N VAL A 112 -2.92 -6.71 -1.01
CA VAL A 112 -4.28 -6.30 -1.37
C VAL A 112 -4.58 -6.63 -2.81
N MET A 113 -5.87 -6.78 -3.10
CA MET A 113 -6.34 -7.14 -4.41
C MET A 113 -7.59 -6.32 -4.73
N GLY A 114 -7.76 -6.00 -5.98
CA GLY A 114 -8.96 -5.32 -6.45
C GLY A 114 -9.25 -5.64 -7.90
N ILE A 115 -10.50 -5.40 -8.29
CA ILE A 115 -10.92 -5.54 -9.67
C ILE A 115 -10.64 -4.21 -10.36
N SER A 116 -9.98 -4.27 -11.51
CA SER A 116 -9.71 -3.09 -12.32
C SER A 116 -11.00 -2.67 -13.03
N GLU A 117 -11.32 -1.41 -12.92
CA GLU A 117 -12.52 -0.82 -13.56
C GLU A 117 -12.13 0.16 -14.65
#